data_880afd768755653137685f8a18ea405b
#
_entry.id   880afd768755653137685f8a18ea405b
#
_cell.length_a   1.000
_cell.length_b   1.000
_cell.length_c   1.000
_cell.angle_alpha   90.00
_cell.angle_beta   90.00
_cell.angle_gamma   90.00
#
_symmetry.space_group_name_H-M   'P 1'
#
loop_
_entity.id
_entity.type
_entity.pdbx_description
1 polymer ?
#
loop_
_entity_poly.entity_id
_entity_poly.type
_entity_poly.pdbx_seq_one_letter_code
_entity_poly.pdbx_strand_id
1 'polypeptide(L)'
;AEISSVSILAGESAGAQADASDTDDDNSALTYRLDNGPEGMQVSESGSITWVTQSGIHSGEYTADVVVTDSLGASASQQFKVVVDGAPVVESIDSLTLKIGGSVKVTVVASDPEGGKLTYKALNNPDGFKGNARNGLKGKFSWLTKSAAAGDYKLDIEVADVAGLKSVVSVNVTLKANLAPTVEPLDPVVVDAGGSVQVQVVADDVDDDNSTLRYLLENAPEGMQVSGDGLIQWSVDNEAETATYSVTVIVLDAENAMGKQVFVVTVEADKAPTIEPIEPIVVKVGDNVGFTISATDPEGGKLTYKAL
;
A
#
# COMPACT_ATOMS: atom_id res chain seq x y z
N ALA A 1 52.36 -4.80 30.40
CA ALA A 1 51.60 -5.33 29.27
C ALA A 1 50.54 -4.33 28.87
N GLU A 2 50.14 -4.32 27.59
CA GLU A 2 49.08 -3.41 27.10
C GLU A 2 47.73 -3.92 27.61
N ILE A 3 46.91 -3.00 28.17
CA ILE A 3 45.54 -3.30 28.60
C ILE A 3 44.64 -3.29 27.35
N SER A 4 44.08 -4.46 27.03
CA SER A 4 43.18 -4.61 25.91
C SER A 4 41.86 -3.85 26.15
N SER A 5 41.23 -3.36 25.08
CA SER A 5 39.88 -2.77 25.16
C SER A 5 38.88 -3.80 25.69
N VAL A 6 37.96 -3.36 26.53
CA VAL A 6 36.89 -4.17 27.12
C VAL A 6 35.54 -3.68 26.59
N SER A 7 34.69 -4.62 26.15
CA SER A 7 33.29 -4.31 25.79
C SER A 7 32.35 -4.89 26.84
N ILE A 8 31.36 -4.09 27.27
CA ILE A 8 30.35 -4.48 28.28
C ILE A 8 28.99 -3.95 27.90
N LEU A 9 27.93 -4.56 28.43
CA LEU A 9 26.59 -4.03 28.34
C LEU A 9 26.32 -2.99 29.43
N ALA A 10 25.47 -2.03 29.17
CA ALA A 10 25.04 -1.08 30.20
C ALA A 10 24.41 -1.83 31.39
N GLY A 11 24.87 -1.54 32.61
CA GLY A 11 24.48 -2.24 33.86
C GLY A 11 25.35 -3.41 34.25
N GLU A 12 26.31 -3.81 33.42
CA GLU A 12 27.30 -4.84 33.73
C GLU A 12 28.60 -4.27 34.32
N SER A 13 29.48 -5.16 34.73
CA SER A 13 30.82 -4.81 35.29
C SER A 13 31.91 -5.10 34.29
N ALA A 14 32.76 -4.11 34.02
CA ALA A 14 34.05 -4.30 33.35
C ALA A 14 35.15 -4.67 34.34
N GLY A 15 36.07 -5.53 33.92
CA GLY A 15 37.29 -5.84 34.65
C GLY A 15 38.49 -5.86 33.70
N ALA A 16 39.60 -5.29 34.14
CA ALA A 16 40.88 -5.35 33.45
C ALA A 16 42.01 -5.47 34.47
N GLN A 17 43.17 -5.92 34.03
CA GLN A 17 44.38 -6.02 34.89
C GLN A 17 45.48 -5.15 34.29
N ALA A 18 45.99 -4.25 35.09
CA ALA A 18 47.20 -3.50 34.79
C ALA A 18 48.42 -4.25 35.34
N ASP A 19 49.16 -4.88 34.43
CA ASP A 19 50.41 -5.55 34.79
C ASP A 19 51.60 -4.61 34.60
N ALA A 20 52.28 -4.33 35.67
CA ALA A 20 53.49 -3.51 35.66
C ALA A 20 54.68 -4.26 36.30
N SER A 21 55.85 -3.95 35.86
CA SER A 21 57.12 -4.45 36.45
C SER A 21 58.12 -3.32 36.49
N ASP A 22 58.88 -3.33 37.53
CA ASP A 22 60.06 -2.48 37.72
C ASP A 22 61.31 -3.34 37.65
N THR A 23 62.41 -2.81 37.10
CA THR A 23 63.66 -3.55 36.89
C THR A 23 64.63 -3.35 38.00
N ASP A 24 64.46 -2.30 38.76
CA ASP A 24 65.39 -1.91 39.85
C ASP A 24 64.74 -1.84 41.23
N ASP A 25 63.42 -1.98 41.31
CA ASP A 25 62.64 -2.03 42.55
C ASP A 25 61.84 -3.34 42.68
N ASP A 26 61.38 -3.63 43.88
CA ASP A 26 60.50 -4.75 44.16
C ASP A 26 59.09 -4.40 43.62
N ASN A 27 58.58 -5.20 42.72
CA ASN A 27 57.22 -4.98 42.11
C ASN A 27 56.08 -4.90 43.15
N SER A 28 56.32 -5.39 44.38
CA SER A 28 55.34 -5.25 45.46
C SER A 28 55.23 -3.85 46.03
N ALA A 29 56.16 -2.93 45.68
CA ALA A 29 56.17 -1.54 46.07
C ALA A 29 55.43 -0.62 45.04
N LEU A 30 54.96 -1.17 43.89
CA LEU A 30 54.22 -0.41 42.87
C LEU A 30 52.86 0.00 43.40
N THR A 31 52.50 1.23 43.13
CA THR A 31 51.19 1.81 43.45
C THR A 31 50.44 2.13 42.19
N TYR A 32 49.13 1.93 42.20
CA TYR A 32 48.25 2.14 41.05
C TYR A 32 47.23 3.19 41.35
N ARG A 33 46.96 4.08 40.39
CA ARG A 33 45.85 5.03 40.43
C ARG A 33 45.22 5.18 39.05
N LEU A 34 43.98 5.62 39.00
CA LEU A 34 43.26 6.02 37.74
C LEU A 34 43.22 7.53 37.64
N ASP A 35 43.59 8.04 36.47
CA ASP A 35 43.36 9.40 36.04
C ASP A 35 42.36 9.41 34.89
N ASN A 36 41.52 10.46 34.82
CA ASN A 36 40.53 10.65 33.72
C ASN A 36 39.56 9.51 33.50
N GLY A 37 39.38 8.59 34.46
CA GLY A 37 38.40 7.51 34.33
C GLY A 37 36.95 7.95 34.53
N PRO A 38 35.96 7.22 33.96
CA PRO A 38 34.54 7.47 34.21
C PRO A 38 34.22 7.28 35.71
N GLU A 39 33.17 7.97 36.15
CA GLU A 39 32.72 7.89 37.56
C GLU A 39 32.41 6.47 37.96
N GLY A 40 32.92 6.07 39.15
CA GLY A 40 32.75 4.73 39.71
C GLY A 40 33.75 3.70 39.22
N MET A 41 34.68 4.04 38.32
CA MET A 41 35.82 3.16 37.98
C MET A 41 36.86 3.21 39.06
N GLN A 42 37.39 2.06 39.43
CA GLN A 42 38.38 1.90 40.50
C GLN A 42 39.54 1.01 40.07
N VAL A 43 40.69 1.23 40.67
CA VAL A 43 41.87 0.34 40.58
C VAL A 43 42.30 -0.09 41.99
N SER A 44 42.58 -1.38 42.15
CA SER A 44 43.10 -1.92 43.41
C SER A 44 44.60 -1.75 43.53
N GLU A 45 45.13 -1.98 44.75
CA GLU A 45 46.59 -2.03 45.01
C GLU A 45 47.34 -3.08 44.17
N SER A 46 46.65 -4.12 43.72
CA SER A 46 47.22 -5.16 42.85
C SER A 46 47.07 -4.85 41.35
N GLY A 47 46.57 -3.64 40.96
CA GLY A 47 46.41 -3.27 39.60
C GLY A 47 45.12 -3.81 38.95
N SER A 48 44.19 -4.43 39.72
CA SER A 48 42.91 -4.87 39.19
C SER A 48 41.98 -3.67 39.02
N ILE A 49 41.55 -3.40 37.80
CA ILE A 49 40.65 -2.34 37.44
C ILE A 49 39.23 -2.90 37.39
N THR A 50 38.31 -2.24 38.05
CA THR A 50 36.88 -2.62 38.03
C THR A 50 36.00 -1.38 37.77
N TRP A 51 34.98 -1.55 36.98
CA TRP A 51 33.97 -0.54 36.74
C TRP A 51 32.61 -1.19 36.67
N VAL A 52 31.70 -0.77 37.54
CA VAL A 52 30.28 -1.18 37.49
C VAL A 52 29.50 -0.06 36.87
N THR A 53 29.01 -0.29 35.67
CA THR A 53 28.21 0.69 34.97
C THR A 53 26.84 0.84 35.63
N GLN A 54 26.51 2.07 36.04
CA GLN A 54 25.22 2.36 36.67
C GLN A 54 24.09 2.41 35.66
N SER A 55 22.87 2.22 36.15
CA SER A 55 21.67 2.46 35.33
C SER A 55 21.63 3.95 34.90
N GLY A 56 21.68 4.20 33.60
CA GLY A 56 21.71 5.56 33.02
C GLY A 56 23.02 5.95 32.37
N ILE A 57 24.06 5.08 32.42
CA ILE A 57 25.22 5.32 31.59
C ILE A 57 24.84 5.18 30.10
N HIS A 58 25.33 6.09 29.30
CA HIS A 58 25.08 6.06 27.86
C HIS A 58 26.02 5.04 27.21
N SER A 59 25.56 4.45 26.13
CA SER A 59 26.42 3.67 25.24
C SER A 59 27.54 4.57 24.65
N GLY A 60 28.64 3.98 24.33
CA GLY A 60 29.78 4.70 23.75
C GLY A 60 31.12 4.27 24.28
N GLU A 61 32.15 4.98 23.85
CA GLU A 61 33.54 4.74 24.20
C GLU A 61 33.97 5.60 25.40
N TYR A 62 34.48 4.97 26.42
CA TYR A 62 35.06 5.56 27.63
C TYR A 62 36.54 5.28 27.69
N THR A 63 37.31 6.26 28.14
CA THR A 63 38.75 6.12 28.31
C THR A 63 39.15 6.35 29.77
N ALA A 64 40.18 5.67 30.22
CA ALA A 64 40.82 5.91 31.49
C ALA A 64 42.33 5.75 31.36
N ASP A 65 43.05 6.51 32.15
CA ASP A 65 44.51 6.41 32.26
C ASP A 65 44.85 5.72 33.56
N VAL A 66 45.54 4.52 33.50
CA VAL A 66 46.13 3.93 34.66
C VAL A 66 47.56 4.43 34.82
N VAL A 67 47.87 4.91 35.99
CA VAL A 67 49.22 5.39 36.36
C VAL A 67 49.79 4.48 37.40
N VAL A 68 51.01 3.99 37.15
CA VAL A 68 51.79 3.18 38.06
C VAL A 68 52.96 3.99 38.54
N THR A 69 53.21 3.96 39.84
CA THR A 69 54.30 4.72 40.46
C THR A 69 55.12 3.78 41.34
N ASP A 70 56.43 3.85 41.24
CA ASP A 70 57.37 3.11 42.04
C ASP A 70 57.62 3.71 43.44
N SER A 71 58.49 3.13 44.25
CA SER A 71 58.80 3.58 45.57
C SER A 71 59.63 4.89 45.64
N LEU A 72 60.24 5.28 44.52
CA LEU A 72 61.07 6.48 44.38
C LEU A 72 60.30 7.64 43.72
N GLY A 73 59.08 7.39 43.29
CA GLY A 73 58.15 8.38 42.67
C GLY A 73 58.24 8.48 41.15
N ALA A 74 59.00 7.61 40.47
CA ALA A 74 58.93 7.56 39.02
C ALA A 74 57.61 6.88 38.57
N SER A 75 57.00 7.38 37.48
CA SER A 75 55.69 6.94 37.07
C SER A 75 55.60 6.63 35.58
N ALA A 76 54.80 5.66 35.23
CA ALA A 76 54.41 5.33 33.88
C ALA A 76 52.88 5.32 33.79
N SER A 77 52.34 5.69 32.62
CA SER A 77 50.90 5.66 32.40
C SER A 77 50.53 4.95 31.11
N GLN A 78 49.36 4.32 31.13
CA GLN A 78 48.74 3.72 29.94
C GLN A 78 47.27 4.07 29.89
N GLN A 79 46.84 4.55 28.71
CA GLN A 79 45.42 4.73 28.42
C GLN A 79 44.82 3.42 27.94
N PHE A 80 43.61 3.13 28.38
CA PHE A 80 42.81 2.02 27.88
C PHE A 80 41.37 2.45 27.62
N LYS A 81 40.64 1.65 26.85
CA LYS A 81 39.28 1.91 26.42
C LYS A 81 38.30 0.90 26.96
N VAL A 82 37.11 1.37 27.34
CA VAL A 82 35.94 0.53 27.63
C VAL A 82 34.79 0.99 26.71
N VAL A 83 34.25 0.05 25.99
CA VAL A 83 33.06 0.31 25.12
C VAL A 83 31.84 -0.19 25.87
N VAL A 84 30.91 0.71 26.14
CA VAL A 84 29.56 0.37 26.64
C VAL A 84 28.63 0.22 25.44
N ASP A 85 28.22 -1.02 25.23
CA ASP A 85 27.37 -1.38 24.11
C ASP A 85 25.92 -0.94 24.36
N GLY A 86 25.28 -0.39 23.36
CA GLY A 86 23.94 0.14 23.40
C GLY A 86 22.99 -0.57 22.47
N ALA A 87 21.70 -0.64 22.85
CA ALA A 87 20.70 -1.23 21.99
C ALA A 87 20.56 -0.45 20.67
N PRO A 88 20.23 -1.14 19.57
CA PRO A 88 20.03 -0.49 18.28
C PRO A 88 19.03 0.68 18.35
N VAL A 89 19.35 1.77 17.68
CA VAL A 89 18.45 2.91 17.49
C VAL A 89 17.66 2.70 16.22
N VAL A 90 16.33 2.67 16.32
CA VAL A 90 15.43 2.40 15.19
C VAL A 90 14.63 3.66 14.86
N GLU A 91 14.58 4.02 13.58
CA GLU A 91 13.74 5.13 13.11
C GLU A 91 12.25 4.77 13.22
N SER A 92 11.43 5.74 13.58
CA SER A 92 9.97 5.58 13.60
C SER A 92 9.43 5.36 12.19
N ILE A 93 8.37 4.59 12.09
CA ILE A 93 7.68 4.30 10.82
C ILE A 93 6.24 4.78 10.95
N ASP A 94 5.79 5.56 9.98
CA ASP A 94 4.42 6.06 9.93
C ASP A 94 3.41 4.93 9.76
N SER A 95 2.18 5.17 10.19
CA SER A 95 1.07 4.25 9.97
C SER A 95 0.71 4.19 8.48
N LEU A 96 0.28 3.00 8.04
CA LEU A 96 -0.11 2.72 6.66
C LEU A 96 -1.60 2.45 6.58
N THR A 97 -2.26 2.99 5.56
CA THR A 97 -3.65 2.66 5.23
C THR A 97 -3.71 2.17 3.78
N LEU A 98 -4.27 0.97 3.57
CA LEU A 98 -4.35 0.32 2.25
C LEU A 98 -5.68 -0.43 2.11
N LYS A 99 -6.07 -0.72 0.85
CA LYS A 99 -7.12 -1.69 0.56
C LYS A 99 -6.62 -3.13 0.73
N ILE A 100 -7.53 -4.03 1.05
CA ILE A 100 -7.28 -5.49 0.99
C ILE A 100 -6.92 -5.86 -0.45
N GLY A 101 -6.02 -6.83 -0.61
CA GLY A 101 -5.54 -7.25 -1.94
C GLY A 101 -4.20 -6.63 -2.31
N GLY A 102 -3.86 -5.50 -1.73
CA GLY A 102 -2.58 -4.82 -1.94
C GLY A 102 -1.40 -5.50 -1.24
N SER A 103 -0.23 -4.88 -1.35
CA SER A 103 0.99 -5.32 -0.70
C SER A 103 1.52 -4.25 0.25
N VAL A 104 1.53 -4.55 1.54
CA VAL A 104 2.24 -3.76 2.54
C VAL A 104 3.74 -3.96 2.34
N LYS A 105 4.50 -2.87 2.27
CA LYS A 105 5.97 -2.89 2.20
C LYS A 105 6.50 -1.99 3.30
N VAL A 106 7.32 -2.56 4.19
CA VAL A 106 7.93 -1.85 5.31
C VAL A 106 9.44 -1.92 5.16
N THR A 107 10.10 -0.77 5.28
CA THR A 107 11.55 -0.68 5.37
C THR A 107 11.90 -0.14 6.75
N VAL A 108 12.60 -0.93 7.54
CA VAL A 108 13.11 -0.55 8.86
C VAL A 108 14.53 -0.05 8.70
N VAL A 109 14.78 1.17 9.14
CA VAL A 109 16.11 1.77 9.19
C VAL A 109 16.54 1.79 10.64
N ALA A 110 17.72 1.25 10.92
CA ALA A 110 18.30 1.24 12.26
C ALA A 110 19.82 1.43 12.19
N SER A 111 20.37 1.93 13.26
CA SER A 111 21.81 2.06 13.47
C SER A 111 22.20 1.47 14.82
N ASP A 112 23.39 0.94 14.87
CA ASP A 112 24.04 0.56 16.12
C ASP A 112 24.92 1.74 16.57
N PRO A 113 24.79 2.22 17.81
CA PRO A 113 25.58 3.36 18.29
C PRO A 113 27.10 3.13 18.21
N GLU A 114 27.55 1.89 18.38
CA GLU A 114 28.93 1.46 18.33
C GLU A 114 29.36 0.92 16.96
N GLY A 115 28.44 0.88 15.98
CA GLY A 115 28.70 0.52 14.59
C GLY A 115 28.66 -0.99 14.30
N GLY A 116 27.96 -1.76 15.12
CA GLY A 116 27.79 -3.20 14.99
C GLY A 116 26.88 -3.63 13.83
N LYS A 117 26.87 -4.93 13.55
CA LYS A 117 25.96 -5.56 12.58
C LYS A 117 24.59 -5.80 13.21
N LEU A 118 23.53 -5.42 12.49
CA LEU A 118 22.17 -5.59 12.94
C LEU A 118 21.48 -6.78 12.26
N THR A 119 20.59 -7.43 13.00
CA THR A 119 19.67 -8.44 12.52
C THR A 119 18.23 -7.99 12.75
N TYR A 120 17.30 -8.41 11.88
CA TYR A 120 15.91 -7.98 11.91
C TYR A 120 15.00 -9.21 11.91
N LYS A 121 13.95 -9.19 12.73
CA LYS A 121 13.01 -10.30 12.87
C LYS A 121 11.58 -9.79 13.05
N ALA A 122 10.66 -10.32 12.29
CA ALA A 122 9.22 -10.09 12.50
C ALA A 122 8.74 -10.84 13.77
N LEU A 123 7.94 -10.17 14.60
CA LEU A 123 7.37 -10.72 15.83
C LEU A 123 5.84 -10.73 15.71
N ASN A 124 5.17 -11.81 16.18
CA ASN A 124 3.69 -11.89 16.36
C ASN A 124 2.86 -11.22 15.25
N ASN A 125 3.29 -11.38 14.02
CA ASN A 125 2.69 -10.70 12.88
C ASN A 125 1.62 -11.56 12.20
N PRO A 126 0.72 -10.97 11.40
CA PRO A 126 -0.29 -11.70 10.66
C PRO A 126 0.34 -12.67 9.68
N ASP A 127 -0.40 -13.73 9.35
CA ASP A 127 0.03 -14.74 8.40
C ASP A 127 0.46 -14.13 7.06
N GLY A 128 1.60 -14.58 6.57
CA GLY A 128 2.15 -14.09 5.31
C GLY A 128 2.99 -12.82 5.39
N PHE A 129 3.09 -12.15 6.56
CA PHE A 129 4.09 -11.11 6.75
C PHE A 129 5.48 -11.73 6.81
N LYS A 130 6.30 -11.38 5.86
CA LYS A 130 7.65 -11.96 5.67
C LYS A 130 8.66 -10.84 5.49
N GLY A 131 9.82 -11.01 6.10
CA GLY A 131 10.93 -10.11 5.88
C GLY A 131 12.24 -10.75 6.22
N ASN A 132 13.27 -10.23 5.65
CA ASN A 132 14.63 -10.66 5.85
C ASN A 132 15.56 -9.46 5.71
N ALA A 133 16.35 -9.21 6.75
CA ALA A 133 17.60 -8.50 6.58
C ALA A 133 18.65 -9.17 7.42
N ARG A 134 19.67 -9.65 6.78
CA ARG A 134 20.89 -10.12 7.41
C ARG A 134 21.97 -9.11 7.09
N ASN A 135 22.63 -8.58 8.14
CA ASN A 135 23.84 -7.78 8.03
C ASN A 135 23.71 -6.44 7.27
N GLY A 136 22.68 -5.64 7.54
CA GLY A 136 22.55 -4.34 6.89
C GLY A 136 21.87 -3.29 7.77
N LEU A 137 22.02 -2.01 7.37
CA LEU A 137 21.36 -0.86 8.01
C LEU A 137 19.84 -0.80 7.74
N LYS A 138 19.28 -1.72 6.91
CA LYS A 138 17.88 -1.71 6.51
C LYS A 138 17.29 -3.10 6.46
N GLY A 139 16.20 -3.31 7.20
CA GLY A 139 15.33 -4.48 7.10
C GLY A 139 14.18 -4.21 6.12
N LYS A 140 13.93 -5.14 5.19
CA LYS A 140 12.79 -5.05 4.26
C LYS A 140 11.79 -6.13 4.57
N PHE A 141 10.53 -5.74 4.76
CA PHE A 141 9.41 -6.62 5.05
C PHE A 141 8.28 -6.39 4.07
N SER A 142 7.53 -7.44 3.79
CA SER A 142 6.36 -7.36 2.94
C SER A 142 5.25 -8.28 3.42
N TRP A 143 4.00 -7.88 3.18
CA TRP A 143 2.81 -8.64 3.48
C TRP A 143 1.81 -8.52 2.34
N LEU A 144 1.42 -9.66 1.76
CA LEU A 144 0.34 -9.72 0.78
C LEU A 144 -0.99 -9.84 1.54
N THR A 145 -1.86 -8.85 1.41
CA THR A 145 -3.09 -8.74 2.21
C THR A 145 -4.30 -9.41 1.58
N LYS A 146 -4.13 -10.15 0.47
CA LYS A 146 -5.23 -10.77 -0.30
C LYS A 146 -6.17 -11.66 0.53
N SER A 147 -5.66 -12.32 1.55
CA SER A 147 -6.44 -13.19 2.45
C SER A 147 -6.67 -12.56 3.84
N ALA A 148 -6.27 -11.32 4.04
CA ALA A 148 -6.48 -10.61 5.29
C ALA A 148 -7.92 -10.06 5.38
N ALA A 149 -8.46 -9.93 6.58
CA ALA A 149 -9.70 -9.21 6.82
C ALA A 149 -9.45 -7.69 6.89
N ALA A 150 -10.48 -6.88 6.69
CA ALA A 150 -10.42 -5.46 7.01
C ALA A 150 -10.25 -5.25 8.51
N GLY A 151 -9.48 -4.24 8.90
CA GLY A 151 -9.21 -3.94 10.30
C GLY A 151 -7.81 -3.39 10.53
N ASP A 152 -7.50 -3.17 11.80
CA ASP A 152 -6.23 -2.62 12.23
C ASP A 152 -5.28 -3.75 12.62
N TYR A 153 -4.06 -3.64 12.15
CA TYR A 153 -2.96 -4.58 12.40
C TYR A 153 -1.78 -3.83 12.97
N LYS A 154 -1.08 -4.46 13.90
CA LYS A 154 0.18 -3.99 14.43
C LYS A 154 1.28 -4.95 14.00
N LEU A 155 2.26 -4.44 13.27
CA LEU A 155 3.42 -5.20 12.79
C LEU A 155 4.60 -4.85 13.68
N ASP A 156 5.08 -5.81 14.47
CA ASP A 156 6.21 -5.62 15.37
C ASP A 156 7.48 -6.23 14.75
N ILE A 157 8.55 -5.45 14.70
CA ILE A 157 9.83 -5.85 14.13
C ILE A 157 10.92 -5.63 15.18
N GLU A 158 11.57 -6.70 15.58
CA GLU A 158 12.73 -6.70 16.46
C GLU A 158 13.99 -6.43 15.64
N VAL A 159 14.82 -5.52 16.14
CA VAL A 159 16.16 -5.26 15.66
C VAL A 159 17.13 -5.64 16.78
N ALA A 160 18.08 -6.48 16.50
CA ALA A 160 19.09 -6.92 17.47
C ALA A 160 20.51 -6.74 16.93
N ASP A 161 21.42 -6.33 17.80
CA ASP A 161 22.85 -6.26 17.55
C ASP A 161 23.55 -7.62 17.75
N VAL A 162 24.88 -7.62 17.66
CA VAL A 162 25.70 -8.82 17.84
C VAL A 162 25.86 -9.22 19.30
N ALA A 163 25.69 -8.28 20.24
CA ALA A 163 25.75 -8.52 21.69
C ALA A 163 24.43 -9.07 22.24
N GLY A 164 23.34 -8.98 21.44
CA GLY A 164 22.02 -9.49 21.78
C GLY A 164 21.09 -8.44 22.38
N LEU A 165 21.49 -7.16 22.41
CA LEU A 165 20.61 -6.07 22.78
C LEU A 165 19.58 -5.83 21.68
N LYS A 166 18.37 -5.40 22.08
CA LYS A 166 17.21 -5.38 21.19
C LYS A 166 16.43 -4.09 21.29
N SER A 167 15.92 -3.67 20.14
CA SER A 167 14.91 -2.65 20.02
C SER A 167 13.74 -3.18 19.19
N VAL A 168 12.53 -2.69 19.46
CA VAL A 168 11.32 -3.08 18.70
C VAL A 168 10.69 -1.83 18.11
N VAL A 169 10.41 -1.88 16.81
CA VAL A 169 9.59 -0.89 16.11
C VAL A 169 8.26 -1.50 15.75
N SER A 170 7.18 -0.73 15.96
CA SER A 170 5.81 -1.12 15.61
C SER A 170 5.31 -0.26 14.46
N VAL A 171 4.66 -0.91 13.48
CA VAL A 171 3.98 -0.25 12.36
C VAL A 171 2.50 -0.56 12.46
N ASN A 172 1.67 0.47 12.57
CA ASN A 172 0.21 0.31 12.52
C ASN A 172 -0.23 0.30 11.05
N VAL A 173 -1.02 -0.70 10.68
CA VAL A 173 -1.56 -0.89 9.33
C VAL A 173 -3.06 -1.01 9.40
N THR A 174 -3.79 -0.09 8.76
CA THR A 174 -5.23 -0.18 8.60
C THR A 174 -5.55 -0.73 7.22
N LEU A 175 -6.19 -1.90 7.16
CA LEU A 175 -6.71 -2.49 5.94
C LEU A 175 -8.19 -2.14 5.78
N LYS A 176 -8.52 -1.45 4.69
CA LYS A 176 -9.90 -1.15 4.32
C LYS A 176 -10.46 -2.24 3.42
N ALA A 177 -11.75 -2.56 3.56
CA ALA A 177 -12.44 -3.40 2.61
C ALA A 177 -12.52 -2.70 1.24
N ASN A 178 -12.47 -3.49 0.17
CA ASN A 178 -12.81 -3.01 -1.16
C ASN A 178 -14.33 -2.78 -1.23
N LEU A 179 -14.76 -1.64 -1.74
CA LEU A 179 -16.15 -1.32 -2.01
C LEU A 179 -16.43 -1.54 -3.50
N ALA A 180 -17.65 -1.90 -3.82
CA ALA A 180 -18.06 -2.02 -5.21
C ALA A 180 -18.43 -0.64 -5.78
N PRO A 181 -18.22 -0.40 -7.07
CA PRO A 181 -18.62 0.85 -7.70
C PRO A 181 -20.15 1.03 -7.61
N THR A 182 -20.58 2.26 -7.47
CA THR A 182 -21.96 2.67 -7.55
C THR A 182 -22.29 3.10 -8.99
N VAL A 183 -23.48 2.73 -9.48
CA VAL A 183 -23.93 3.10 -10.82
C VAL A 183 -25.18 3.96 -10.69
N GLU A 184 -25.17 5.14 -11.31
CA GLU A 184 -26.33 6.02 -11.30
C GLU A 184 -27.53 5.37 -12.03
N PRO A 185 -28.78 5.67 -11.61
CA PRO A 185 -29.96 5.21 -12.31
C PRO A 185 -29.96 5.66 -13.79
N LEU A 186 -30.32 4.73 -14.65
CA LEU A 186 -30.49 5.00 -16.09
C LEU A 186 -31.97 5.12 -16.45
N ASP A 187 -32.32 6.16 -17.20
CA ASP A 187 -33.68 6.36 -17.66
C ASP A 187 -34.06 5.31 -18.70
N PRO A 188 -35.37 4.94 -18.77
CA PRO A 188 -35.87 4.10 -19.84
C PRO A 188 -35.72 4.79 -21.21
N VAL A 189 -35.38 4.00 -22.22
CA VAL A 189 -35.24 4.47 -23.61
C VAL A 189 -36.34 3.88 -24.47
N VAL A 190 -36.96 4.71 -25.29
CA VAL A 190 -37.86 4.29 -26.38
C VAL A 190 -37.17 4.64 -27.70
N VAL A 191 -37.12 3.70 -28.63
CA VAL A 191 -36.49 3.87 -29.94
C VAL A 191 -37.33 3.18 -31.01
N ASP A 192 -37.46 3.83 -32.17
CA ASP A 192 -38.14 3.25 -33.32
C ASP A 192 -37.26 2.23 -34.05
N ALA A 193 -37.87 1.31 -34.77
CA ALA A 193 -37.18 0.43 -35.71
C ALA A 193 -36.33 1.28 -36.69
N GLY A 194 -35.07 0.86 -36.94
CA GLY A 194 -34.09 1.63 -37.70
C GLY A 194 -33.40 2.77 -36.95
N GLY A 195 -33.81 3.05 -35.72
CA GLY A 195 -33.20 4.07 -34.86
C GLY A 195 -31.92 3.64 -34.18
N SER A 196 -31.40 4.49 -33.31
CA SER A 196 -30.20 4.19 -32.54
C SER A 196 -30.33 4.59 -31.08
N VAL A 197 -29.72 3.80 -30.20
CA VAL A 197 -29.63 4.06 -28.75
C VAL A 197 -28.22 4.52 -28.42
N GLN A 198 -28.10 5.58 -27.63
CA GLN A 198 -26.85 6.03 -27.01
C GLN A 198 -27.16 6.43 -25.57
N VAL A 199 -26.52 5.73 -24.61
CA VAL A 199 -26.68 5.98 -23.16
C VAL A 199 -25.32 6.01 -22.52
N GLN A 200 -25.01 7.09 -21.84
CA GLN A 200 -23.79 7.17 -21.03
C GLN A 200 -24.05 6.62 -19.63
N VAL A 201 -23.31 5.61 -19.23
CA VAL A 201 -23.29 5.09 -17.88
C VAL A 201 -22.39 5.99 -17.02
N VAL A 202 -22.93 6.47 -15.91
CA VAL A 202 -22.16 7.19 -14.88
C VAL A 202 -21.98 6.25 -13.72
N ALA A 203 -20.72 6.00 -13.35
CA ALA A 203 -20.36 5.17 -12.22
C ALA A 203 -19.21 5.82 -11.43
N ASP A 204 -19.22 5.59 -10.11
CA ASP A 204 -18.23 6.13 -9.20
C ASP A 204 -17.79 5.05 -8.20
N ASP A 205 -16.50 4.99 -7.94
CA ASP A 205 -15.91 4.14 -6.92
C ASP A 205 -15.20 5.01 -5.88
N VAL A 206 -15.57 4.83 -4.60
CA VAL A 206 -15.07 5.66 -3.50
C VAL A 206 -13.60 5.37 -3.16
N ASP A 207 -13.12 4.18 -3.48
CA ASP A 207 -11.80 3.71 -3.08
C ASP A 207 -10.93 3.27 -4.26
N ASP A 208 -11.44 3.39 -5.51
CA ASP A 208 -10.68 3.19 -6.75
C ASP A 208 -10.70 4.41 -7.67
N ASP A 209 -9.76 4.44 -8.60
CA ASP A 209 -9.75 5.40 -9.69
C ASP A 209 -10.80 4.97 -10.74
N ASN A 210 -11.80 5.82 -10.99
CA ASN A 210 -12.86 5.56 -11.96
C ASN A 210 -12.34 5.23 -13.37
N SER A 211 -11.12 5.64 -13.70
CA SER A 211 -10.49 5.28 -14.99
C SER A 211 -10.15 3.78 -15.11
N THR A 212 -10.18 3.04 -14.01
CA THR A 212 -9.93 1.59 -13.98
C THR A 212 -11.20 0.75 -14.07
N LEU A 213 -12.38 1.39 -14.04
CA LEU A 213 -13.66 0.71 -14.11
C LEU A 213 -13.86 0.03 -15.46
N ARG A 214 -14.51 -1.13 -15.42
CA ARG A 214 -14.82 -1.93 -16.61
C ARG A 214 -16.33 -2.15 -16.71
N TYR A 215 -16.86 -1.99 -17.91
CA TYR A 215 -18.29 -2.03 -18.18
C TYR A 215 -18.65 -3.29 -18.97
N LEU A 216 -19.74 -3.94 -18.58
CA LEU A 216 -20.31 -5.11 -19.25
C LEU A 216 -21.82 -4.98 -19.34
N LEU A 217 -22.44 -5.66 -20.31
CA LEU A 217 -23.89 -5.75 -20.45
C LEU A 217 -24.32 -7.21 -20.28
N GLU A 218 -25.41 -7.42 -19.53
CA GLU A 218 -26.15 -8.69 -19.46
C GLU A 218 -27.56 -8.49 -19.99
N ASN A 219 -28.12 -9.50 -20.65
CA ASN A 219 -29.46 -9.49 -21.26
C ASN A 219 -29.66 -8.38 -22.28
N ALA A 220 -28.60 -7.91 -22.90
CA ALA A 220 -28.67 -6.92 -23.95
C ALA A 220 -29.13 -7.56 -25.28
N PRO A 221 -29.88 -6.83 -26.11
CA PRO A 221 -30.22 -7.30 -27.46
C PRO A 221 -28.96 -7.46 -28.32
N GLU A 222 -29.06 -8.27 -29.35
CA GLU A 222 -27.96 -8.51 -30.27
C GLU A 222 -27.45 -7.22 -30.90
N GLY A 223 -26.15 -7.03 -30.95
CA GLY A 223 -25.50 -5.84 -31.49
C GLY A 223 -25.40 -4.65 -30.53
N MET A 224 -26.03 -4.67 -29.36
CA MET A 224 -25.82 -3.65 -28.33
C MET A 224 -24.44 -3.85 -27.65
N GLN A 225 -23.70 -2.77 -27.54
CA GLN A 225 -22.34 -2.78 -26.98
C GLN A 225 -22.14 -1.66 -25.96
N VAL A 226 -21.18 -1.84 -25.05
CA VAL A 226 -20.72 -0.79 -24.15
C VAL A 226 -19.21 -0.61 -24.35
N SER A 227 -18.77 0.65 -24.44
CA SER A 227 -17.36 1.01 -24.56
C SER A 227 -16.64 1.01 -23.21
N GLY A 228 -15.31 1.11 -23.25
CA GLY A 228 -14.48 1.16 -22.02
C GLY A 228 -14.72 2.39 -21.15
N ASP A 229 -15.31 3.46 -21.68
CA ASP A 229 -15.72 4.68 -21.00
C ASP A 229 -17.21 4.70 -20.60
N GLY A 230 -17.90 3.55 -20.76
CA GLY A 230 -19.28 3.36 -20.32
C GLY A 230 -20.34 3.88 -21.29
N LEU A 231 -20.00 4.18 -22.56
CA LEU A 231 -21.01 4.57 -23.55
C LEU A 231 -21.67 3.30 -24.14
N ILE A 232 -22.96 3.14 -23.90
CA ILE A 232 -23.81 2.09 -24.51
C ILE A 232 -24.27 2.60 -25.89
N GLN A 233 -24.10 1.75 -26.89
CA GLN A 233 -24.52 2.05 -28.28
C GLN A 233 -25.23 0.83 -28.88
N TRP A 234 -26.30 1.08 -29.59
CA TRP A 234 -27.05 0.06 -30.35
C TRP A 234 -27.73 0.68 -31.56
N SER A 235 -27.61 0.02 -32.70
CA SER A 235 -28.37 0.33 -33.89
C SER A 235 -29.49 -0.71 -34.05
N VAL A 236 -30.73 -0.25 -34.04
CA VAL A 236 -31.91 -1.10 -34.16
C VAL A 236 -32.15 -1.45 -35.63
N ASP A 237 -32.49 -2.71 -35.91
CA ASP A 237 -32.86 -3.12 -37.29
C ASP A 237 -34.12 -2.38 -37.79
N ASN A 238 -34.18 -2.04 -39.09
CA ASN A 238 -35.30 -1.40 -39.68
C ASN A 238 -36.60 -2.27 -39.69
N GLU A 239 -36.42 -3.58 -39.64
CA GLU A 239 -37.52 -4.56 -39.61
C GLU A 239 -37.78 -5.07 -38.19
N ALA A 240 -37.25 -4.39 -37.15
CA ALA A 240 -37.44 -4.81 -35.77
C ALA A 240 -38.90 -4.74 -35.35
N GLU A 241 -39.38 -5.80 -34.73
CA GLU A 241 -40.72 -5.83 -34.13
C GLU A 241 -40.72 -5.12 -32.78
N THR A 242 -41.91 -4.70 -32.32
CA THR A 242 -42.08 -4.11 -30.99
C THR A 242 -41.63 -5.08 -29.93
N ALA A 243 -40.64 -4.67 -29.13
CA ALA A 243 -40.03 -5.50 -28.07
C ALA A 243 -39.57 -4.61 -26.91
N THR A 244 -39.48 -5.24 -25.73
CA THR A 244 -38.94 -4.56 -24.53
C THR A 244 -37.78 -5.40 -23.97
N TYR A 245 -36.67 -4.78 -23.78
CA TYR A 245 -35.45 -5.39 -23.26
C TYR A 245 -35.13 -4.81 -21.87
N SER A 246 -34.87 -5.69 -20.89
CA SER A 246 -34.33 -5.32 -19.57
C SER A 246 -32.82 -5.56 -19.56
N VAL A 247 -32.07 -4.53 -19.83
CA VAL A 247 -30.61 -4.60 -19.95
C VAL A 247 -29.97 -4.33 -18.59
N THR A 248 -29.08 -5.22 -18.17
CA THR A 248 -28.31 -5.03 -16.93
C THR A 248 -26.92 -4.52 -17.28
N VAL A 249 -26.58 -3.33 -16.78
CA VAL A 249 -25.24 -2.78 -16.80
C VAL A 249 -24.50 -3.30 -15.57
N ILE A 250 -23.31 -3.84 -15.78
CA ILE A 250 -22.39 -4.28 -14.72
C ILE A 250 -21.14 -3.44 -14.82
N VAL A 251 -20.76 -2.83 -13.71
CA VAL A 251 -19.51 -2.08 -13.58
C VAL A 251 -18.62 -2.80 -12.58
N LEU A 252 -17.39 -3.08 -12.96
CA LEU A 252 -16.39 -3.81 -12.16
C LEU A 252 -15.23 -2.88 -11.84
N ASP A 253 -14.77 -2.91 -10.58
CA ASP A 253 -13.52 -2.31 -10.16
C ASP A 253 -12.29 -3.16 -10.50
N ALA A 254 -11.12 -2.75 -10.03
CA ALA A 254 -9.86 -3.46 -10.25
C ALA A 254 -9.80 -4.82 -9.54
N GLU A 255 -10.49 -4.99 -8.42
CA GLU A 255 -10.60 -6.21 -7.62
C GLU A 255 -11.77 -7.11 -8.01
N ASN A 256 -12.58 -6.71 -9.01
CA ASN A 256 -13.78 -7.36 -9.54
C ASN A 256 -14.99 -7.31 -8.58
N ALA A 257 -15.06 -6.37 -7.66
CA ALA A 257 -16.33 -6.07 -7.04
C ALA A 257 -17.24 -5.39 -8.05
N MET A 258 -18.56 -5.62 -7.96
CA MET A 258 -19.47 -5.22 -9.04
C MET A 258 -20.63 -4.38 -8.55
N GLY A 259 -20.82 -3.23 -9.20
CA GLY A 259 -22.03 -2.46 -9.20
C GLY A 259 -22.95 -2.88 -10.34
N LYS A 260 -24.27 -2.82 -10.14
CA LYS A 260 -25.26 -3.19 -11.16
C LYS A 260 -26.37 -2.16 -11.24
N GLN A 261 -26.81 -1.89 -12.47
CA GLN A 261 -28.00 -1.08 -12.75
C GLN A 261 -28.78 -1.70 -13.91
N VAL A 262 -30.09 -1.72 -13.79
CA VAL A 262 -30.98 -2.19 -14.86
C VAL A 262 -31.68 -1.01 -15.49
N PHE A 263 -31.75 -0.98 -16.82
CA PHE A 263 -32.58 -0.03 -17.57
C PHE A 263 -33.39 -0.76 -18.64
N VAL A 264 -34.47 -0.12 -19.06
CA VAL A 264 -35.40 -0.70 -20.01
C VAL A 264 -35.23 0.00 -21.34
N VAL A 265 -35.16 -0.78 -22.44
CA VAL A 265 -35.18 -0.28 -23.79
C VAL A 265 -36.43 -0.85 -24.48
N THR A 266 -37.30 0.02 -24.97
CA THR A 266 -38.49 -0.35 -25.74
C THR A 266 -38.25 -0.01 -27.20
N VAL A 267 -38.35 -0.99 -28.07
CA VAL A 267 -38.37 -0.80 -29.53
C VAL A 267 -39.81 -0.69 -29.97
N GLU A 268 -40.14 0.31 -30.74
CA GLU A 268 -41.41 0.43 -31.43
C GLU A 268 -41.22 0.04 -32.90
N ALA A 269 -42.07 -0.89 -33.39
CA ALA A 269 -42.03 -1.29 -34.78
C ALA A 269 -42.49 -0.13 -35.69
N ASP A 270 -41.90 -0.09 -36.89
CA ASP A 270 -42.33 0.84 -37.94
C ASP A 270 -43.79 0.57 -38.32
N LYS A 271 -44.61 1.60 -38.40
CA LYS A 271 -46.02 1.51 -38.79
C LYS A 271 -46.19 1.94 -40.24
N ALA A 272 -46.96 1.17 -40.96
CA ALA A 272 -47.26 1.49 -42.35
C ALA A 272 -47.94 2.84 -42.47
N PRO A 273 -47.60 3.61 -43.51
CA PRO A 273 -48.28 4.89 -43.76
C PRO A 273 -49.76 4.70 -44.03
N THR A 274 -50.53 5.66 -43.58
CA THR A 274 -51.99 5.72 -43.83
C THR A 274 -52.30 6.64 -45.01
N ILE A 275 -53.17 6.17 -45.88
CA ILE A 275 -53.63 6.95 -47.05
C ILE A 275 -55.09 7.47 -46.80
N GLU A 276 -55.33 8.72 -46.99
CA GLU A 276 -56.66 9.28 -46.88
C GLU A 276 -57.56 8.73 -48.01
N PRO A 277 -58.82 8.40 -47.71
CA PRO A 277 -59.74 7.93 -48.72
C PRO A 277 -59.86 8.93 -49.87
N ILE A 278 -59.78 8.40 -51.11
CA ILE A 278 -60.03 9.22 -52.31
C ILE A 278 -61.48 9.10 -52.66
N GLU A 279 -62.21 10.24 -52.68
CA GLU A 279 -63.59 10.26 -53.03
C GLU A 279 -63.81 9.91 -54.53
N PRO A 280 -64.88 9.24 -54.87
CA PRO A 280 -65.19 8.88 -56.25
C PRO A 280 -65.26 10.11 -57.20
N ILE A 281 -64.42 10.05 -58.24
CA ILE A 281 -64.37 11.15 -59.22
C ILE A 281 -65.27 10.81 -60.43
N VAL A 282 -66.24 11.62 -60.70
CA VAL A 282 -67.16 11.47 -61.86
C VAL A 282 -66.69 12.42 -62.96
N VAL A 283 -66.39 11.89 -64.17
CA VAL A 283 -65.90 12.64 -65.33
C VAL A 283 -66.62 12.28 -66.57
N LYS A 284 -66.60 13.14 -67.56
CA LYS A 284 -67.13 12.88 -68.91
C LYS A 284 -66.01 12.40 -69.83
N VAL A 285 -66.40 11.67 -70.88
CA VAL A 285 -65.44 11.25 -71.89
C VAL A 285 -64.71 12.43 -72.50
N GLY A 286 -63.35 12.46 -72.43
CA GLY A 286 -62.49 13.56 -72.92
C GLY A 286 -62.01 14.55 -71.85
N ASP A 287 -62.46 14.45 -70.63
CA ASP A 287 -61.98 15.28 -69.53
C ASP A 287 -60.58 14.85 -69.03
N ASN A 288 -59.78 15.80 -68.58
CA ASN A 288 -58.59 15.57 -67.87
C ASN A 288 -58.86 15.36 -66.38
N VAL A 289 -58.37 14.32 -65.81
CA VAL A 289 -58.51 14.01 -64.38
C VAL A 289 -57.18 14.28 -63.63
N GLY A 290 -57.23 15.08 -62.60
CA GLY A 290 -56.12 15.30 -61.67
C GLY A 290 -56.63 15.23 -60.24
N PHE A 291 -55.97 14.52 -59.44
CA PHE A 291 -56.24 14.46 -57.99
C PHE A 291 -54.94 14.35 -57.22
N THR A 292 -54.95 14.72 -55.96
CA THR A 292 -53.81 14.63 -55.06
C THR A 292 -54.05 13.51 -54.07
N ILE A 293 -53.06 12.69 -53.84
CA ILE A 293 -53.04 11.66 -52.79
C ILE A 293 -52.44 12.28 -51.55
N SER A 294 -53.19 12.25 -50.45
CA SER A 294 -52.69 12.59 -49.12
C SER A 294 -52.37 11.30 -48.33
N ALA A 295 -51.21 11.21 -47.82
CA ALA A 295 -50.79 10.14 -46.94
C ALA A 295 -49.94 10.67 -45.78
N THR A 296 -50.03 10.03 -44.62
CA THR A 296 -49.29 10.36 -43.44
C THR A 296 -48.58 9.12 -42.91
N ASP A 297 -47.36 9.29 -42.51
CA ASP A 297 -46.58 8.29 -41.78
C ASP A 297 -46.62 8.66 -40.30
N PRO A 298 -47.03 7.71 -39.40
CA PRO A 298 -47.16 8.00 -37.98
C PRO A 298 -45.83 8.40 -37.30
N GLU A 299 -44.71 7.90 -37.78
CA GLU A 299 -43.35 8.16 -37.26
C GLU A 299 -42.68 9.36 -37.99
N GLY A 300 -43.35 9.93 -39.01
CA GLY A 300 -42.88 11.10 -39.78
C GLY A 300 -41.87 10.77 -40.87
N GLY A 301 -41.82 9.52 -41.31
CA GLY A 301 -40.94 9.02 -42.36
C GLY A 301 -41.22 9.68 -43.73
N LYS A 302 -40.23 9.66 -44.63
CA LYS A 302 -40.36 10.18 -45.99
C LYS A 302 -41.15 9.24 -46.86
N LEU A 303 -42.36 9.69 -47.30
CA LEU A 303 -43.20 8.92 -48.15
C LEU A 303 -42.74 8.95 -49.62
N THR A 304 -42.88 7.83 -50.29
CA THR A 304 -42.70 7.68 -51.75
C THR A 304 -44.00 7.15 -52.38
N TYR A 305 -44.35 7.69 -53.52
CA TYR A 305 -45.59 7.32 -54.22
C TYR A 305 -45.24 6.60 -55.53
N LYS A 306 -45.92 5.48 -55.81
CA LYS A 306 -45.78 4.73 -57.04
C LYS A 306 -47.13 4.27 -57.54
N ALA A 307 -47.45 4.53 -58.82
CA ALA A 307 -48.59 3.92 -59.49
C ALA A 307 -48.25 2.49 -59.94
N LEU A 308 -49.12 1.52 -59.69
CA LEU A 308 -48.94 0.09 -60.03
C LEU A 308 -49.64 -0.19 -61.36
#